data_9f5683ccce9d7497ec341125c18a44e5
#
_entry.id   9f5683ccce9d7497ec341125c18a44e5
#
_cell.length_a   1.000
_cell.length_b   1.000
_cell.length_c   1.000
_cell.angle_alpha   90.00
_cell.angle_beta   90.00
_cell.angle_gamma   90.00
#
_symmetry.space_group_name_H-M   'P 1'
#
loop_
_entity.id
_entity.type
_entity.pdbx_description
1 polymer ?
#
loop_
_entity_poly.entity_id
_entity_poly.type
_entity_poly.pdbx_seq_one_letter_code
_entity_poly.pdbx_strand_id
1 'polypeptide(L)'
;EEAGKPGVVNAAIYSGWGHFGFHWITPFHNIAGMLTESASARLATPLFLHPDQLQGSRRGMPAYEAQTTFPNPWPGGWWRVRDIVEQQKIAALAALDIAARNRETVLRNAYLKAIRQTERGMKGKTAAFVIPAVQHDPLTAFKMVNKLLDQGIDIRQADQGFTHEGRVYEAGTFVVTMAQPKRGLIRWLLGRTFYPDNTYTRDRDNNPIRPYDMSTDNMAEFMGVRVDAVGKMIGRDLTSVTDHVKQAGQVTKGVAGYVLDGRLNDSFKAVNLLLDKKVNVHRVDQAAGPLQPGDFIVEAGASTTLVEETARQTGVNFVALNTTGTEGRHLVKRHRIGMYQRYYGGNMDEGWT
;
A
#
# COMPACT_ATOMS: atom_id res chain seq x y z
N GLU A 1 26.36 12.20 -20.51
CA GLU A 1 27.70 12.57 -20.98
C GLU A 1 27.63 13.30 -22.29
N GLU A 2 26.94 12.83 -23.33
CA GLU A 2 26.77 13.50 -24.63
C GLU A 2 26.28 14.96 -24.47
N ALA A 3 25.48 15.25 -23.46
CA ALA A 3 25.03 16.60 -23.12
C ALA A 3 26.04 17.41 -22.28
N GLY A 4 27.29 16.95 -22.16
CA GLY A 4 28.36 17.62 -21.43
C GLY A 4 28.20 17.67 -19.91
N LYS A 5 27.38 16.78 -19.31
CA LYS A 5 27.19 16.71 -17.86
C LYS A 5 28.07 15.64 -17.24
N PRO A 6 29.07 16.00 -16.41
CA PRO A 6 29.90 15.04 -15.68
C PRO A 6 29.19 14.53 -14.40
N GLY A 7 29.80 13.57 -13.74
CA GLY A 7 29.37 13.09 -12.44
C GLY A 7 28.26 12.04 -12.48
N VAL A 8 28.05 11.39 -13.62
CA VAL A 8 27.04 10.31 -13.75
C VAL A 8 27.68 8.97 -13.43
N VAL A 9 27.21 8.32 -12.38
CA VAL A 9 27.59 6.96 -12.00
C VAL A 9 26.47 5.97 -12.32
N ASN A 10 26.79 4.82 -12.89
CA ASN A 10 25.85 3.73 -13.07
C ASN A 10 26.22 2.54 -12.17
N ALA A 11 25.30 1.58 -12.02
CA ALA A 11 25.47 0.43 -11.15
C ALA A 11 25.77 0.80 -9.68
N ALA A 12 25.33 1.98 -9.22
CA ALA A 12 25.36 2.32 -7.80
C ALA A 12 24.45 1.37 -7.01
N ILE A 13 24.96 0.84 -5.90
CA ILE A 13 24.29 -0.19 -5.11
C ILE A 13 23.62 0.44 -3.89
N TYR A 14 22.33 0.15 -3.70
CA TYR A 14 21.65 0.30 -2.43
C TYR A 14 20.73 -0.88 -2.18
N SER A 15 20.47 -1.20 -0.92
CA SER A 15 19.60 -2.32 -0.56
C SER A 15 18.15 -1.86 -0.54
N GLY A 16 17.33 -2.36 -1.46
CA GLY A 16 15.89 -2.18 -1.47
C GLY A 16 15.18 -3.52 -1.38
N TRP A 17 14.10 -3.57 -0.66
CA TRP A 17 13.25 -4.74 -0.54
C TRP A 17 11.79 -4.31 -0.42
N GLY A 18 10.92 -4.91 -1.22
CA GLY A 18 9.49 -4.64 -1.15
C GLY A 18 8.89 -4.20 -2.48
N HIS A 19 7.69 -3.65 -2.42
CA HIS A 19 6.88 -3.24 -3.59
C HIS A 19 6.58 -1.73 -3.60
N PHE A 20 7.25 -0.98 -2.81
CA PHE A 20 7.09 0.47 -2.65
C PHE A 20 7.98 1.24 -3.63
N GLY A 21 7.60 2.50 -3.88
CA GLY A 21 8.33 3.40 -4.76
C GLY A 21 8.07 3.15 -6.25
N PHE A 22 8.18 4.19 -7.02
CA PHE A 22 7.85 4.17 -8.46
C PHE A 22 8.78 3.30 -9.30
N HIS A 23 9.99 3.07 -8.86
CA HIS A 23 10.95 2.20 -9.56
C HIS A 23 10.66 0.70 -9.39
N TRP A 24 9.92 0.30 -8.32
CA TRP A 24 9.46 -1.06 -8.12
C TRP A 24 8.09 -1.32 -8.73
N ILE A 25 7.17 -0.35 -8.64
CA ILE A 25 5.81 -0.56 -9.11
C ILE A 25 5.74 -0.79 -10.63
N THR A 26 6.61 -0.17 -11.40
CA THR A 26 6.65 -0.34 -12.86
C THR A 26 6.95 -1.78 -13.28
N PRO A 27 8.00 -2.47 -12.78
CA PRO A 27 8.21 -3.89 -13.06
C PRO A 27 7.06 -4.80 -12.66
N PHE A 28 6.37 -4.51 -11.55
CA PHE A 28 5.20 -5.28 -11.13
C PHE A 28 4.01 -5.13 -12.08
N HIS A 29 3.98 -4.06 -12.87
CA HIS A 29 3.02 -3.84 -13.95
C HIS A 29 3.53 -4.23 -15.34
N ASN A 30 4.61 -5.01 -15.42
CA ASN A 30 5.28 -5.44 -16.67
C ASN A 30 5.88 -4.31 -17.49
N ILE A 31 6.11 -3.15 -16.89
CA ILE A 31 6.73 -1.97 -17.48
C ILE A 31 8.22 -1.97 -17.13
N ALA A 32 9.08 -1.57 -18.05
CA ALA A 32 10.49 -1.32 -17.74
C ALA A 32 10.58 -0.09 -16.83
N GLY A 33 11.17 -0.26 -15.65
CA GLY A 33 11.40 0.81 -14.69
C GLY A 33 12.89 1.12 -14.57
N MET A 34 13.20 2.39 -14.35
CA MET A 34 14.55 2.88 -14.11
C MET A 34 14.49 3.98 -13.06
N LEU A 35 15.42 3.96 -12.13
CA LEU A 35 15.59 5.02 -11.14
C LEU A 35 16.82 5.84 -11.48
N THR A 36 16.67 7.16 -11.49
CA THR A 36 17.77 8.12 -11.55
C THR A 36 17.73 8.98 -10.30
N GLU A 37 18.84 9.04 -9.58
CA GLU A 37 19.01 9.84 -8.37
C GLU A 37 20.00 10.97 -8.63
N SER A 38 19.70 12.18 -8.19
CA SER A 38 20.61 13.32 -8.22
C SER A 38 21.03 13.70 -6.81
N ALA A 39 22.27 14.12 -6.64
CA ALA A 39 22.75 14.63 -5.36
C ALA A 39 21.90 15.82 -4.88
N SER A 40 21.54 15.83 -3.59
CA SER A 40 20.67 16.85 -3.02
C SER A 40 21.31 18.25 -3.05
N ALA A 41 20.51 19.27 -3.36
CA ALA A 41 20.88 20.68 -3.20
C ALA A 41 20.41 21.29 -1.86
N ARG A 42 20.12 20.48 -0.86
CA ARG A 42 19.73 20.90 0.51
C ARG A 42 18.79 22.11 0.51
N LEU A 43 17.51 21.89 0.36
CA LEU A 43 16.47 22.93 0.34
C LEU A 43 16.73 24.04 -0.71
N ALA A 44 17.23 23.65 -1.87
CA ALA A 44 17.55 24.58 -2.96
C ALA A 44 18.69 25.58 -2.65
N THR A 45 19.46 25.37 -1.60
CA THR A 45 20.62 26.18 -1.29
C THR A 45 21.79 25.80 -2.21
N PRO A 46 22.38 26.74 -2.96
CA PRO A 46 23.59 26.48 -3.73
C PRO A 46 24.73 26.02 -2.85
N LEU A 47 25.41 24.94 -3.28
CA LEU A 47 26.57 24.40 -2.59
C LEU A 47 27.81 24.59 -3.46
N PHE A 48 28.91 25.00 -2.87
CA PHE A 48 30.22 24.95 -3.51
C PHE A 48 31.03 23.82 -2.88
N LEU A 49 31.48 22.88 -3.70
CA LEU A 49 32.28 21.74 -3.27
C LEU A 49 33.68 21.82 -3.88
N HIS A 50 34.69 21.84 -3.05
CA HIS A 50 36.07 21.73 -3.47
C HIS A 50 36.37 20.30 -3.98
N PRO A 51 37.29 20.14 -4.94
CA PRO A 51 37.67 18.81 -5.44
C PRO A 51 38.14 17.86 -4.33
N ASP A 52 38.81 18.34 -3.32
CA ASP A 52 39.29 17.56 -2.17
C ASP A 52 38.18 17.08 -1.21
N GLN A 53 37.00 17.65 -1.32
CA GLN A 53 35.81 17.21 -0.58
C GLN A 53 35.08 16.05 -1.29
N LEU A 54 35.43 15.76 -2.53
CA LEU A 54 34.84 14.71 -3.34
C LEU A 54 35.45 13.35 -2.97
N GLN A 55 34.65 12.49 -2.39
CA GLN A 55 35.11 11.20 -1.91
C GLN A 55 34.30 10.06 -2.52
N GLY A 56 34.90 8.90 -2.61
CA GLY A 56 34.25 7.68 -2.97
C GLY A 56 33.11 7.30 -2.00
N SER A 57 32.28 6.41 -2.40
CA SER A 57 31.15 5.90 -1.64
C SER A 57 31.33 4.41 -1.33
N ARG A 58 30.95 4.00 -0.13
CA ARG A 58 30.87 2.57 0.23
C ARG A 58 29.87 1.77 -0.59
N ARG A 59 29.01 2.48 -1.35
CA ARG A 59 27.92 1.90 -2.15
C ARG A 59 28.31 1.73 -3.63
N GLY A 60 29.44 1.11 -3.91
CA GLY A 60 29.85 0.73 -5.27
C GLY A 60 30.81 1.68 -5.98
N MET A 61 31.27 2.75 -5.31
CA MET A 61 32.28 3.67 -5.83
C MET A 61 33.35 3.91 -4.75
N PRO A 62 34.29 2.98 -4.58
CA PRO A 62 35.27 3.05 -3.48
C PRO A 62 36.24 4.24 -3.57
N ALA A 63 36.56 4.67 -4.79
CA ALA A 63 37.39 5.85 -5.05
C ALA A 63 36.66 6.85 -5.95
N TYR A 64 36.88 8.15 -5.76
CA TYR A 64 36.31 9.19 -6.61
C TYR A 64 37.27 9.48 -7.76
N GLU A 65 37.28 8.56 -8.72
CA GLU A 65 38.15 8.63 -9.89
C GLU A 65 37.44 8.03 -11.11
N ALA A 66 37.97 8.30 -12.31
CA ALA A 66 37.42 7.77 -13.54
C ALA A 66 37.53 6.23 -13.58
N GLN A 67 36.42 5.58 -13.81
CA GLN A 67 36.28 4.12 -13.91
C GLN A 67 35.12 3.74 -14.83
N THR A 68 35.02 2.48 -15.21
CA THR A 68 34.00 1.99 -16.16
C THR A 68 32.57 2.41 -15.82
N THR A 69 32.21 2.40 -14.53
CA THR A 69 30.88 2.79 -14.08
C THR A 69 30.76 4.29 -13.76
N PHE A 70 31.86 5.03 -13.84
CA PHE A 70 31.96 6.46 -13.55
C PHE A 70 33.02 7.12 -14.45
N PRO A 71 32.83 7.15 -15.79
CA PRO A 71 33.90 7.50 -16.74
C PRO A 71 34.26 8.99 -16.71
N ASN A 72 33.37 9.88 -16.31
CA ASN A 72 33.60 11.34 -16.26
C ASN A 72 33.19 11.92 -14.91
N PRO A 73 34.08 11.86 -13.88
CA PRO A 73 33.81 12.43 -12.57
C PRO A 73 33.51 13.92 -12.61
N TRP A 74 32.55 14.36 -11.80
CA TRP A 74 32.30 15.79 -11.64
C TRP A 74 33.49 16.46 -10.90
N PRO A 75 34.06 17.54 -11.43
CA PRO A 75 35.31 18.12 -10.88
C PRO A 75 35.11 18.98 -9.64
N GLY A 76 33.91 19.07 -9.10
CA GLY A 76 33.58 20.02 -8.03
C GLY A 76 33.08 21.33 -8.57
N GLY A 77 32.94 22.34 -7.69
CA GLY A 77 32.40 23.63 -8.00
C GLY A 77 31.00 23.88 -7.46
N TRP A 78 30.24 24.72 -8.11
CA TRP A 78 28.88 25.03 -7.72
C TRP A 78 27.91 23.89 -8.08
N TRP A 79 27.09 23.47 -7.10
CA TRP A 79 25.98 22.56 -7.27
C TRP A 79 24.67 23.24 -6.87
N ARG A 80 23.72 23.31 -7.80
CA ARG A 80 22.47 24.06 -7.65
C ARG A 80 21.27 23.20 -8.03
N VAL A 81 20.08 23.60 -7.58
CA VAL A 81 18.82 22.94 -8.04
C VAL A 81 18.73 22.94 -9.57
N ARG A 82 19.20 23.98 -10.24
CA ARG A 82 19.20 24.03 -11.70
C ARG A 82 20.01 22.88 -12.33
N ASP A 83 21.12 22.50 -11.73
CA ASP A 83 21.96 21.38 -12.22
C ASP A 83 21.20 20.07 -12.09
N ILE A 84 20.46 19.85 -10.99
CA ILE A 84 19.59 18.69 -10.79
C ILE A 84 18.49 18.65 -11.86
N VAL A 85 17.79 19.78 -12.08
CA VAL A 85 16.70 19.86 -13.07
C VAL A 85 17.21 19.52 -14.47
N GLU A 86 18.37 20.06 -14.87
CA GLU A 86 18.97 19.78 -16.18
C GLU A 86 19.36 18.31 -16.32
N GLN A 87 19.96 17.70 -15.31
CA GLN A 87 20.32 16.27 -15.33
C GLN A 87 19.09 15.39 -15.42
N GLN A 88 18.06 15.64 -14.63
CA GLN A 88 16.82 14.86 -14.67
C GLN A 88 16.09 15.02 -16.00
N LYS A 89 16.06 16.22 -16.56
CA LYS A 89 15.51 16.50 -17.89
C LYS A 89 16.25 15.70 -18.99
N ILE A 90 17.56 15.69 -18.97
CA ILE A 90 18.39 14.95 -19.93
C ILE A 90 18.09 13.44 -19.80
N ALA A 91 18.04 12.90 -18.58
CA ALA A 91 17.73 11.51 -18.35
C ALA A 91 16.33 11.11 -18.85
N ALA A 92 15.32 11.96 -18.59
CA ALA A 92 13.95 11.74 -19.05
C ALA A 92 13.87 11.75 -20.59
N LEU A 93 14.49 12.75 -21.25
CA LEU A 93 14.51 12.82 -22.72
C LEU A 93 15.25 11.65 -23.35
N ALA A 94 16.38 11.22 -22.78
CA ALA A 94 17.11 10.06 -23.24
C ALA A 94 16.27 8.77 -23.13
N ALA A 95 15.53 8.60 -22.03
CA ALA A 95 14.61 7.46 -21.86
C ALA A 95 13.52 7.44 -22.92
N LEU A 96 12.90 8.60 -23.22
CA LEU A 96 11.90 8.74 -24.28
C LEU A 96 12.47 8.45 -25.66
N ASP A 97 13.66 8.96 -25.98
CA ASP A 97 14.33 8.72 -27.26
C ASP A 97 14.67 7.24 -27.47
N ILE A 98 15.24 6.58 -26.47
CA ILE A 98 15.52 5.13 -26.51
C ILE A 98 14.22 4.34 -26.69
N ALA A 99 13.16 4.69 -25.99
CA ALA A 99 11.87 4.02 -26.12
C ALA A 99 11.26 4.22 -27.51
N ALA A 100 11.35 5.42 -28.07
CA ALA A 100 10.85 5.74 -29.41
C ALA A 100 11.61 4.98 -30.52
N ARG A 101 12.93 4.96 -30.44
CA ARG A 101 13.79 4.22 -31.41
C ARG A 101 13.57 2.71 -31.33
N ASN A 102 13.28 2.18 -30.14
CA ASN A 102 13.10 0.75 -29.89
C ASN A 102 11.65 0.36 -29.63
N ARG A 103 10.68 1.14 -30.10
CA ARG A 103 9.26 0.99 -29.78
C ARG A 103 8.73 -0.43 -29.94
N GLU A 104 9.09 -1.12 -31.01
CA GLU A 104 8.64 -2.49 -31.28
C GLU A 104 9.15 -3.45 -30.21
N THR A 105 10.44 -3.35 -29.85
CA THR A 105 11.06 -4.17 -28.81
C THR A 105 10.44 -3.88 -27.43
N VAL A 106 10.19 -2.61 -27.11
CA VAL A 106 9.58 -2.19 -25.85
C VAL A 106 8.17 -2.75 -25.72
N LEU A 107 7.34 -2.58 -26.74
CA LEU A 107 5.95 -3.07 -26.76
C LEU A 107 5.90 -4.61 -26.75
N ARG A 108 6.72 -5.27 -27.56
CA ARG A 108 6.82 -6.73 -27.58
C ARG A 108 7.25 -7.28 -26.22
N ASN A 109 8.23 -6.68 -25.58
CA ASN A 109 8.70 -7.12 -24.27
C ASN A 109 7.63 -6.92 -23.18
N ALA A 110 6.86 -5.85 -23.21
CA ALA A 110 5.73 -5.65 -22.30
C ALA A 110 4.68 -6.77 -22.46
N TYR A 111 4.31 -7.08 -23.69
CA TYR A 111 3.41 -8.18 -24.03
C TYR A 111 3.95 -9.55 -23.56
N LEU A 112 5.20 -9.85 -23.89
CA LEU A 112 5.84 -11.12 -23.49
C LEU A 112 5.95 -11.26 -21.97
N LYS A 113 6.23 -10.17 -21.25
CA LYS A 113 6.23 -10.18 -19.78
C LYS A 113 4.87 -10.56 -19.23
N ALA A 114 3.80 -9.96 -19.76
CA ALA A 114 2.42 -10.26 -19.35
C ALA A 114 2.06 -11.73 -19.56
N ILE A 115 2.34 -12.28 -20.76
CA ILE A 115 2.11 -13.71 -21.05
C ILE A 115 2.89 -14.61 -20.10
N ARG A 116 4.20 -14.37 -19.96
CA ARG A 116 5.06 -15.17 -19.09
C ARG A 116 4.63 -15.13 -17.63
N GLN A 117 4.11 -14.00 -17.13
CA GLN A 117 3.54 -13.94 -15.79
C GLN A 117 2.30 -14.80 -15.66
N THR A 118 1.40 -14.78 -16.64
CA THR A 118 0.21 -15.64 -16.67
C THR A 118 0.58 -17.12 -16.69
N GLU A 119 1.49 -17.53 -17.57
CA GLU A 119 1.99 -18.92 -17.64
C GLU A 119 2.65 -19.39 -16.34
N ARG A 120 3.46 -18.52 -15.71
CA ARG A 120 4.07 -18.82 -14.41
C ARG A 120 3.03 -18.94 -13.30
N GLY A 121 1.93 -18.19 -13.40
CA GLY A 121 0.79 -18.29 -12.49
C GLY A 121 0.09 -19.65 -12.60
N MET A 122 -0.10 -20.14 -13.82
CA MET A 122 -0.68 -21.47 -14.07
C MET A 122 0.16 -22.63 -13.51
N LYS A 123 1.49 -22.47 -13.52
CA LYS A 123 2.46 -23.51 -13.14
C LYS A 123 2.96 -23.36 -11.70
N GLY A 124 2.56 -22.31 -10.99
CA GLY A 124 3.07 -21.98 -9.66
C GLY A 124 2.47 -22.86 -8.55
N LYS A 125 3.17 -22.97 -7.42
CA LYS A 125 2.66 -23.68 -6.23
C LYS A 125 1.39 -23.04 -5.66
N THR A 126 1.26 -21.71 -5.73
CA THR A 126 0.04 -20.98 -5.37
C THR A 126 -0.74 -20.72 -6.64
N ALA A 127 -1.95 -21.25 -6.73
CA ALA A 127 -2.85 -21.09 -7.87
C ALA A 127 -3.72 -19.82 -7.73
N ALA A 128 -4.15 -19.53 -6.50
CA ALA A 128 -4.94 -18.34 -6.20
C ALA A 128 -4.76 -17.89 -4.74
N PHE A 129 -5.18 -16.65 -4.48
CA PHE A 129 -5.46 -16.15 -3.14
C PHE A 129 -6.96 -16.01 -2.96
N VAL A 130 -7.45 -16.48 -1.83
CA VAL A 130 -8.86 -16.41 -1.43
C VAL A 130 -9.00 -15.42 -0.30
N ILE A 131 -9.88 -14.45 -0.47
CA ILE A 131 -10.25 -13.47 0.56
C ILE A 131 -11.63 -13.88 1.07
N PRO A 132 -11.75 -14.61 2.21
CA PRO A 132 -13.02 -15.10 2.70
C PRO A 132 -14.01 -13.96 2.97
N ALA A 133 -15.31 -14.23 2.79
CA ALA A 133 -16.35 -13.26 3.13
C ALA A 133 -16.39 -12.96 4.63
N VAL A 134 -16.08 -13.95 5.46
CA VAL A 134 -15.99 -13.80 6.92
C VAL A 134 -14.64 -13.20 7.28
N GLN A 135 -14.67 -11.96 7.76
CA GLN A 135 -13.53 -11.16 8.16
C GLN A 135 -13.74 -10.54 9.55
N HIS A 136 -12.65 -10.19 10.22
CA HIS A 136 -12.73 -9.38 11.43
C HIS A 136 -13.34 -7.99 11.14
N ASP A 137 -12.90 -7.36 10.06
CA ASP A 137 -13.45 -6.12 9.52
C ASP A 137 -13.72 -6.28 8.02
N PRO A 138 -14.97 -6.63 7.63
CA PRO A 138 -15.32 -6.83 6.23
C PRO A 138 -15.26 -5.53 5.40
N LEU A 139 -15.47 -4.36 6.01
CA LEU A 139 -15.37 -3.08 5.30
C LEU A 139 -13.92 -2.79 4.90
N THR A 140 -12.96 -3.14 5.75
CA THR A 140 -11.54 -3.04 5.42
C THR A 140 -11.15 -4.06 4.35
N ALA A 141 -11.71 -5.27 4.35
CA ALA A 141 -11.50 -6.23 3.27
C ALA A 141 -12.01 -5.70 1.91
N PHE A 142 -13.18 -5.04 1.86
CA PHE A 142 -13.67 -4.39 0.64
C PHE A 142 -12.74 -3.27 0.15
N LYS A 143 -12.18 -2.47 1.07
CA LYS A 143 -11.17 -1.46 0.72
C LYS A 143 -9.94 -2.09 0.10
N MET A 144 -9.46 -3.23 0.64
CA MET A 144 -8.34 -3.97 0.06
C MET A 144 -8.69 -4.48 -1.34
N VAL A 145 -9.85 -5.11 -1.52
CA VAL A 145 -10.32 -5.58 -2.84
C VAL A 145 -10.35 -4.43 -3.84
N ASN A 146 -10.89 -3.27 -3.46
CA ASN A 146 -10.94 -2.09 -4.33
C ASN A 146 -9.54 -1.59 -4.71
N LYS A 147 -8.59 -1.60 -3.76
CA LYS A 147 -7.18 -1.26 -4.06
C LYS A 147 -6.53 -2.25 -5.05
N LEU A 148 -6.86 -3.52 -4.95
CA LEU A 148 -6.39 -4.52 -5.90
C LEU A 148 -7.00 -4.31 -7.31
N LEU A 149 -8.30 -3.97 -7.39
CA LEU A 149 -8.96 -3.58 -8.64
C LEU A 149 -8.32 -2.33 -9.26
N ASP A 150 -8.02 -1.30 -8.47
CA ASP A 150 -7.32 -0.08 -8.91
C ASP A 150 -5.95 -0.39 -9.56
N GLN A 151 -5.32 -1.49 -9.17
CA GLN A 151 -4.06 -1.97 -9.77
C GLN A 151 -4.26 -2.78 -11.07
N GLY A 152 -5.50 -2.96 -11.52
CA GLY A 152 -5.83 -3.78 -12.69
C GLY A 152 -5.63 -5.27 -12.44
N ILE A 153 -5.89 -5.72 -11.22
CA ILE A 153 -5.90 -7.13 -10.85
C ILE A 153 -7.32 -7.67 -11.08
N ASP A 154 -7.42 -8.77 -11.83
CA ASP A 154 -8.67 -9.47 -12.06
C ASP A 154 -9.09 -10.21 -10.78
N ILE A 155 -10.26 -9.87 -10.29
CA ILE A 155 -10.86 -10.46 -9.08
C ILE A 155 -12.21 -11.06 -9.45
N ARG A 156 -12.50 -12.22 -8.87
CA ARG A 156 -13.80 -12.87 -9.00
C ARG A 156 -14.44 -13.06 -7.64
N GLN A 157 -15.75 -13.15 -7.59
CA GLN A 157 -16.54 -13.38 -6.39
C GLN A 157 -17.36 -14.65 -6.52
N ALA A 158 -17.49 -15.38 -5.44
CA ALA A 158 -18.32 -16.57 -5.33
C ALA A 158 -19.76 -16.18 -4.98
N ASP A 159 -20.72 -16.54 -5.83
CA ASP A 159 -22.16 -16.28 -5.59
C ASP A 159 -22.74 -17.25 -4.57
N GLN A 160 -22.10 -18.40 -4.38
CA GLN A 160 -22.49 -19.43 -3.42
C GLN A 160 -21.30 -19.91 -2.62
N GLY A 161 -21.56 -20.40 -1.40
CA GLY A 161 -20.55 -21.02 -0.57
C GLY A 161 -19.92 -22.27 -1.23
N PHE A 162 -18.66 -22.56 -0.89
CA PHE A 162 -17.93 -23.70 -1.44
C PHE A 162 -16.87 -24.23 -0.47
N THR A 163 -16.46 -25.47 -0.71
CA THR A 163 -15.33 -26.07 -0.02
C THR A 163 -14.15 -26.24 -0.98
N HIS A 164 -12.96 -25.80 -0.56
CA HIS A 164 -11.74 -25.93 -1.34
C HIS A 164 -10.55 -26.25 -0.42
N GLU A 165 -9.77 -27.28 -0.77
CA GLU A 165 -8.61 -27.75 0.03
C GLU A 165 -8.95 -27.92 1.52
N GLY A 166 -10.13 -28.50 1.83
CA GLY A 166 -10.59 -28.75 3.19
C GLY A 166 -11.08 -27.53 3.98
N ARG A 167 -11.18 -26.38 3.36
CA ARG A 167 -11.69 -25.14 3.96
C ARG A 167 -13.04 -24.79 3.36
N VAL A 168 -13.96 -24.35 4.23
CA VAL A 168 -15.28 -23.86 3.83
C VAL A 168 -15.20 -22.34 3.64
N TYR A 169 -15.74 -21.87 2.52
CA TYR A 169 -15.86 -20.47 2.15
C TYR A 169 -17.33 -20.13 1.89
N GLU A 170 -17.77 -19.01 2.41
CA GLU A 170 -19.15 -18.55 2.23
C GLU A 170 -19.33 -17.79 0.91
N ALA A 171 -20.59 -17.60 0.50
CA ALA A 171 -20.96 -16.70 -0.57
C ALA A 171 -20.40 -15.29 -0.29
N GLY A 172 -20.00 -14.57 -1.35
CA GLY A 172 -19.34 -13.26 -1.21
C GLY A 172 -17.81 -13.34 -1.08
N THR A 173 -17.23 -14.54 -0.97
CA THR A 173 -15.78 -14.75 -0.94
C THR A 173 -15.14 -14.32 -2.26
N PHE A 174 -14.03 -13.55 -2.21
CA PHE A 174 -13.29 -13.15 -3.40
C PHE A 174 -12.14 -14.09 -3.70
N VAL A 175 -11.86 -14.25 -4.98
CA VAL A 175 -10.80 -15.12 -5.51
C VAL A 175 -9.93 -14.32 -6.46
N VAL A 176 -8.62 -14.31 -6.20
CA VAL A 176 -7.59 -13.65 -7.02
C VAL A 176 -6.69 -14.73 -7.60
N THR A 177 -6.88 -15.09 -8.86
CA THR A 177 -6.05 -16.11 -9.53
C THR A 177 -4.63 -15.59 -9.78
N MET A 178 -3.65 -16.48 -9.65
CA MET A 178 -2.27 -16.17 -10.03
C MET A 178 -2.04 -16.24 -11.54
N ALA A 179 -2.94 -16.85 -12.29
CA ALA A 179 -2.87 -16.98 -13.75
C ALA A 179 -3.33 -15.70 -14.47
N GLN A 180 -2.64 -14.59 -14.19
CA GLN A 180 -2.92 -13.30 -14.82
C GLN A 180 -1.63 -12.44 -14.93
N PRO A 181 -1.62 -11.39 -15.78
CA PRO A 181 -0.44 -10.56 -16.03
C PRO A 181 0.16 -9.91 -14.77
N LYS A 182 -0.67 -9.61 -13.78
CA LYS A 182 -0.28 -8.96 -12.51
C LYS A 182 0.25 -9.92 -11.45
N ARG A 183 0.57 -11.18 -11.82
CA ARG A 183 1.04 -12.21 -10.90
C ARG A 183 2.14 -11.73 -9.93
N GLY A 184 3.12 -10.98 -10.42
CA GLY A 184 4.20 -10.46 -9.59
C GLY A 184 3.70 -9.55 -8.48
N LEU A 185 2.82 -8.60 -8.83
CA LEU A 185 2.18 -7.67 -7.89
C LEU A 185 1.30 -8.41 -6.88
N ILE A 186 0.45 -9.33 -7.34
CA ILE A 186 -0.43 -10.14 -6.47
C ILE A 186 0.39 -10.89 -5.42
N ARG A 187 1.48 -11.51 -5.85
CA ARG A 187 2.37 -12.24 -4.93
C ARG A 187 2.91 -11.34 -3.82
N TRP A 188 3.29 -10.11 -4.15
CA TRP A 188 3.82 -9.16 -3.17
C TRP A 188 2.75 -8.58 -2.25
N LEU A 189 1.56 -8.27 -2.78
CA LEU A 189 0.50 -7.66 -2.00
C LEU A 189 -0.21 -8.66 -1.08
N LEU A 190 -0.36 -9.92 -1.50
CA LEU A 190 -1.16 -10.92 -0.78
C LEU A 190 -0.37 -12.10 -0.23
N GLY A 191 0.82 -12.36 -0.78
CA GLY A 191 1.65 -13.49 -0.37
C GLY A 191 2.65 -13.12 0.73
N ARG A 192 2.96 -14.06 1.60
CA ARG A 192 4.06 -13.89 2.55
C ARG A 192 5.40 -13.95 1.82
N THR A 193 6.24 -12.98 2.10
CA THR A 193 7.60 -12.90 1.60
C THR A 193 8.56 -12.78 2.78
N PHE A 194 9.80 -13.21 2.57
CA PHE A 194 10.84 -13.14 3.58
C PHE A 194 12.03 -12.45 2.97
N TYR A 195 12.64 -11.54 3.71
CA TYR A 195 13.91 -10.93 3.33
C TYR A 195 14.95 -12.03 3.17
N PRO A 196 15.59 -12.15 2.00
CA PRO A 196 16.52 -13.26 1.78
C PRO A 196 17.75 -13.14 2.66
N ASP A 197 18.25 -14.29 3.09
CA ASP A 197 19.53 -14.40 3.77
C ASP A 197 20.57 -15.01 2.82
N ASN A 198 21.45 -14.17 2.29
CA ASN A 198 22.52 -14.57 1.36
C ASN A 198 23.65 -13.54 1.36
N THR A 199 24.67 -13.75 0.54
CA THR A 199 25.85 -12.87 0.47
C THR A 199 25.53 -11.42 0.06
N TYR A 200 24.43 -11.15 -0.62
CA TYR A 200 24.03 -9.80 -1.01
C TYR A 200 23.28 -9.05 0.08
N THR A 201 22.78 -9.76 1.08
CA THR A 201 22.04 -9.20 2.22
C THR A 201 22.85 -9.18 3.51
N ARG A 202 24.16 -9.47 3.42
CA ARG A 202 25.10 -9.39 4.51
C ARG A 202 26.27 -8.48 4.18
N ASP A 203 26.79 -7.78 5.19
CA ASP A 203 28.00 -6.98 5.08
C ASP A 203 29.28 -7.88 5.14
N ARG A 204 30.46 -7.24 5.10
CA ARG A 204 31.74 -7.95 5.15
C ARG A 204 31.98 -8.67 6.49
N ASP A 205 31.36 -8.19 7.55
CA ASP A 205 31.43 -8.76 8.87
C ASP A 205 30.31 -9.78 9.15
N ASN A 206 29.61 -10.19 8.07
CA ASN A 206 28.50 -11.14 8.08
C ASN A 206 27.26 -10.68 8.84
N ASN A 207 27.11 -9.37 9.13
CA ASN A 207 25.90 -8.83 9.72
C ASN A 207 24.84 -8.63 8.65
N PRO A 208 23.53 -8.80 8.98
CA PRO A 208 22.45 -8.51 8.06
C PRO A 208 22.43 -7.03 7.65
N ILE A 209 22.38 -6.76 6.35
CA ILE A 209 22.19 -5.41 5.83
C ILE A 209 20.71 -5.05 5.96
N ARG A 210 20.41 -4.00 6.69
CA ARG A 210 19.02 -3.49 6.80
C ARG A 210 18.53 -3.01 5.45
N PRO A 211 17.33 -3.46 4.98
CA PRO A 211 16.72 -2.91 3.78
C PRO A 211 16.47 -1.40 3.92
N TYR A 212 16.65 -0.68 2.82
CA TYR A 212 16.34 0.73 2.75
C TYR A 212 14.84 0.93 2.55
N ASP A 213 14.25 1.88 3.28
CA ASP A 213 12.84 2.28 3.17
C ASP A 213 11.84 1.12 3.23
N MET A 214 12.14 0.08 3.96
CA MET A 214 11.22 -1.02 4.14
C MET A 214 10.24 -0.74 5.28
N SER A 215 8.97 -0.93 5.01
CA SER A 215 7.93 -0.98 6.03
C SER A 215 7.28 -2.36 6.03
N THR A 216 6.02 -2.46 5.71
CA THR A 216 5.26 -3.71 5.60
C THR A 216 5.23 -4.16 4.15
N ASP A 217 5.58 -5.43 3.89
CA ASP A 217 5.65 -5.98 2.54
C ASP A 217 4.36 -6.69 2.09
N ASN A 218 3.41 -6.90 2.99
CA ASN A 218 2.16 -7.62 2.73
C ASN A 218 0.95 -6.75 3.06
N MET A 219 0.17 -6.38 2.04
CA MET A 219 -1.03 -5.54 2.20
C MET A 219 -2.08 -6.22 3.08
N ALA A 220 -2.27 -7.53 2.96
CA ALA A 220 -3.26 -8.26 3.73
C ALA A 220 -2.94 -8.21 5.24
N GLU A 221 -1.67 -8.42 5.62
CA GLU A 221 -1.23 -8.32 7.01
C GLU A 221 -1.31 -6.87 7.53
N PHE A 222 -0.88 -5.90 6.73
CA PHE A 222 -0.97 -4.48 7.07
C PHE A 222 -2.41 -4.02 7.32
N MET A 223 -3.35 -4.48 6.52
CA MET A 223 -4.77 -4.12 6.65
C MET A 223 -5.54 -5.03 7.61
N GLY A 224 -4.93 -6.07 8.18
CA GLY A 224 -5.62 -7.01 9.06
C GLY A 224 -6.68 -7.85 8.35
N VAL A 225 -6.50 -8.12 7.06
CA VAL A 225 -7.43 -8.90 6.23
C VAL A 225 -6.93 -10.34 6.10
N ARG A 226 -7.80 -11.29 6.41
CA ARG A 226 -7.50 -12.70 6.20
C ARG A 226 -7.45 -13.01 4.71
N VAL A 227 -6.34 -13.63 4.28
CA VAL A 227 -6.14 -14.12 2.91
C VAL A 227 -5.55 -15.53 2.98
N ASP A 228 -6.19 -16.46 2.29
CA ASP A 228 -5.75 -17.84 2.22
C ASP A 228 -5.09 -18.12 0.86
N ALA A 229 -3.84 -18.56 0.86
CA ALA A 229 -3.18 -19.06 -0.34
C ALA A 229 -3.64 -20.51 -0.61
N VAL A 230 -4.03 -20.80 -1.86
CA VAL A 230 -4.46 -22.15 -2.28
C VAL A 230 -3.62 -22.65 -3.44
N GLY A 231 -3.32 -23.96 -3.42
CA GLY A 231 -2.42 -24.60 -4.38
C GLY A 231 -3.14 -25.14 -5.63
N LYS A 232 -4.45 -25.32 -5.56
CA LYS A 232 -5.25 -25.83 -6.68
C LYS A 232 -6.16 -24.74 -7.23
N MET A 233 -6.39 -24.78 -8.54
CA MET A 233 -7.38 -23.90 -9.17
C MET A 233 -8.78 -24.17 -8.65
N ILE A 234 -9.54 -23.11 -8.43
CA ILE A 234 -10.94 -23.21 -8.01
C ILE A 234 -11.78 -23.47 -9.26
N GLY A 235 -12.20 -24.73 -9.43
CA GLY A 235 -12.93 -25.22 -10.61
C GLY A 235 -14.44 -25.01 -10.52
N ARG A 236 -14.89 -23.77 -10.28
CA ARG A 236 -16.31 -23.42 -10.26
C ARG A 236 -16.55 -22.08 -10.93
N ASP A 237 -17.80 -21.81 -11.24
CA ASP A 237 -18.21 -20.52 -11.77
C ASP A 237 -18.09 -19.45 -10.69
N LEU A 238 -17.42 -18.38 -11.03
CA LEU A 238 -17.21 -17.19 -10.21
C LEU A 238 -17.53 -15.96 -11.04
N THR A 239 -18.24 -15.03 -10.47
CA THR A 239 -18.60 -13.76 -11.14
C THR A 239 -17.43 -12.78 -11.10
N SER A 240 -17.12 -12.14 -12.24
CA SER A 240 -16.09 -11.10 -12.31
C SER A 240 -16.51 -9.85 -11.55
N VAL A 241 -15.61 -9.30 -10.77
CA VAL A 241 -15.80 -8.02 -10.05
C VAL A 241 -15.24 -6.91 -10.93
N THR A 242 -16.11 -6.12 -11.53
CA THR A 242 -15.75 -5.04 -12.48
C THR A 242 -15.71 -3.66 -11.82
N ASP A 243 -16.48 -3.49 -10.76
CA ASP A 243 -16.66 -2.23 -10.06
C ASP A 243 -16.21 -2.32 -8.61
N HIS A 244 -15.93 -1.15 -8.02
CA HIS A 244 -15.61 -1.08 -6.60
C HIS A 244 -16.73 -1.68 -5.75
N VAL A 245 -16.35 -2.60 -4.87
CA VAL A 245 -17.25 -3.20 -3.88
C VAL A 245 -17.61 -2.15 -2.84
N LYS A 246 -18.91 -1.95 -2.66
CA LYS A 246 -19.46 -1.03 -1.67
C LYS A 246 -20.54 -1.73 -0.87
N GLN A 247 -20.56 -1.50 0.42
CA GLN A 247 -21.63 -1.91 1.30
C GLN A 247 -22.29 -0.67 1.88
N ALA A 248 -23.60 -0.57 1.76
CA ALA A 248 -24.37 0.41 2.50
C ALA A 248 -24.65 -0.15 3.90
N GLY A 249 -24.37 0.62 4.92
CA GLY A 249 -24.73 0.27 6.29
C GLY A 249 -26.25 0.23 6.47
N GLN A 250 -26.72 -0.69 7.27
CA GLN A 250 -28.13 -0.83 7.63
C GLN A 250 -28.41 -0.12 8.95
N VAL A 251 -29.62 0.41 9.09
CA VAL A 251 -30.07 1.07 10.30
C VAL A 251 -31.30 0.35 10.83
N THR A 252 -31.20 -0.19 12.04
CA THR A 252 -32.33 -0.77 12.77
C THR A 252 -32.60 0.10 13.97
N LYS A 253 -33.78 0.71 14.03
CA LYS A 253 -34.15 1.67 15.08
C LYS A 253 -34.35 0.98 16.42
N GLY A 254 -33.63 1.46 17.44
CA GLY A 254 -33.80 1.05 18.84
C GLY A 254 -34.44 2.16 19.70
N VAL A 255 -35.10 1.78 20.78
CA VAL A 255 -35.76 2.72 21.71
C VAL A 255 -34.72 3.56 22.47
N ALA A 256 -33.58 2.96 22.81
CA ALA A 256 -32.49 3.58 23.57
C ALA A 256 -31.39 4.18 22.70
N GLY A 257 -31.40 3.88 21.40
CA GLY A 257 -30.38 4.35 20.43
C GLY A 257 -29.86 3.24 19.54
N TYR A 258 -28.57 3.35 19.21
CA TYR A 258 -27.93 2.44 18.28
C TYR A 258 -26.57 1.97 18.81
N VAL A 259 -26.17 0.78 18.41
CA VAL A 259 -24.83 0.22 18.66
C VAL A 259 -24.08 0.11 17.32
N LEU A 260 -22.82 0.53 17.34
CA LEU A 260 -21.86 0.30 16.25
C LEU A 260 -20.77 -0.65 16.74
N ASP A 261 -20.40 -1.61 15.90
CA ASP A 261 -19.33 -2.57 16.18
C ASP A 261 -17.97 -1.86 16.28
N GLY A 262 -17.38 -1.88 17.46
CA GLY A 262 -16.08 -1.23 17.74
C GLY A 262 -14.87 -1.88 17.08
N ARG A 263 -15.04 -3.05 16.45
CA ARG A 263 -13.97 -3.72 15.70
C ARG A 263 -13.71 -3.11 14.33
N LEU A 264 -14.74 -2.42 13.77
CA LEU A 264 -14.66 -1.86 12.43
C LEU A 264 -13.90 -0.52 12.42
N ASN A 265 -12.93 -0.37 11.56
CA ASN A 265 -12.23 0.91 11.36
C ASN A 265 -13.21 2.04 10.97
N ASP A 266 -14.21 1.72 10.15
CA ASP A 266 -15.21 2.72 9.73
C ASP A 266 -16.18 3.13 10.84
N SER A 267 -16.30 2.38 11.92
CA SER A 267 -17.05 2.82 13.11
C SER A 267 -16.44 4.08 13.74
N PHE A 268 -15.11 4.20 13.76
CA PHE A 268 -14.43 5.42 14.21
C PHE A 268 -14.72 6.61 13.28
N LYS A 269 -14.78 6.37 11.96
CA LYS A 269 -15.20 7.39 11.00
C LYS A 269 -16.64 7.81 11.23
N ALA A 270 -17.56 6.85 11.43
CA ALA A 270 -18.96 7.11 11.72
C ALA A 270 -19.11 7.94 13.00
N VAL A 271 -18.41 7.59 14.07
CA VAL A 271 -18.38 8.32 15.34
C VAL A 271 -17.88 9.75 15.13
N ASN A 272 -16.80 9.97 14.40
CA ASN A 272 -16.30 11.31 14.13
C ASN A 272 -17.30 12.18 13.37
N LEU A 273 -18.00 11.62 12.37
CA LEU A 273 -19.06 12.32 11.63
C LEU A 273 -20.24 12.73 12.56
N LEU A 274 -20.61 11.85 13.49
CA LEU A 274 -21.66 12.13 14.46
C LEU A 274 -21.23 13.19 15.49
N LEU A 275 -19.99 13.11 16.00
CA LEU A 275 -19.43 14.12 16.91
C LEU A 275 -19.34 15.51 16.26
N ASP A 276 -19.07 15.60 14.95
CA ASP A 276 -19.08 16.85 14.18
C ASP A 276 -20.48 17.49 14.15
N LYS A 277 -21.52 16.67 14.25
CA LYS A 277 -22.91 17.10 14.34
C LYS A 277 -23.43 17.22 15.79
N LYS A 278 -22.50 17.17 16.78
CA LYS A 278 -22.78 17.28 18.22
C LYS A 278 -23.70 16.18 18.74
N VAL A 279 -23.69 15.01 18.15
CA VAL A 279 -24.40 13.83 18.65
C VAL A 279 -23.59 13.22 19.80
N ASN A 280 -24.27 12.87 20.90
CA ASN A 280 -23.61 12.16 21.99
C ASN A 280 -23.35 10.71 21.59
N VAL A 281 -22.09 10.30 21.72
CA VAL A 281 -21.64 8.94 21.48
C VAL A 281 -20.87 8.46 22.71
N HIS A 282 -21.18 7.27 23.19
CA HIS A 282 -20.45 6.63 24.29
C HIS A 282 -19.63 5.47 23.75
N ARG A 283 -18.51 5.19 24.40
CA ARG A 283 -17.73 3.97 24.17
C ARG A 283 -17.95 3.01 25.33
N VAL A 284 -18.16 1.74 24.99
CA VAL A 284 -18.33 0.66 25.96
C VAL A 284 -16.97 0.26 26.53
N ASP A 285 -16.83 0.29 27.84
CA ASP A 285 -15.61 -0.10 28.57
C ASP A 285 -15.69 -1.52 29.11
N GLN A 286 -16.91 -1.95 29.49
CA GLN A 286 -17.16 -3.28 30.06
C GLN A 286 -18.31 -3.96 29.32
N ALA A 287 -18.18 -5.27 29.11
CA ALA A 287 -19.21 -6.07 28.46
C ALA A 287 -20.52 -6.04 29.26
N ALA A 288 -21.64 -5.81 28.56
CA ALA A 288 -22.98 -5.77 29.17
C ALA A 288 -24.02 -6.33 28.17
N GLY A 289 -24.52 -7.52 28.43
CA GLY A 289 -25.43 -8.21 27.50
C GLY A 289 -24.80 -8.43 26.14
N PRO A 290 -25.37 -7.89 25.04
CA PRO A 290 -24.80 -8.01 23.70
C PRO A 290 -23.63 -7.08 23.41
N LEU A 291 -23.40 -6.08 24.28
CA LEU A 291 -22.36 -5.05 24.11
C LEU A 291 -20.98 -5.60 24.45
N GLN A 292 -20.01 -5.34 23.60
CA GLN A 292 -18.62 -5.70 23.81
C GLN A 292 -17.77 -4.46 24.13
N PRO A 293 -16.69 -4.60 24.91
CA PRO A 293 -15.74 -3.51 25.11
C PRO A 293 -15.22 -2.98 23.76
N GLY A 294 -15.28 -1.67 23.59
CA GLY A 294 -14.91 -1.00 22.36
C GLY A 294 -16.07 -0.65 21.43
N ASP A 295 -17.26 -1.23 21.61
CA ASP A 295 -18.46 -0.84 20.87
C ASP A 295 -18.81 0.63 21.14
N PHE A 296 -19.51 1.25 20.18
CA PHE A 296 -19.99 2.61 20.33
C PHE A 296 -21.51 2.62 20.44
N ILE A 297 -22.01 3.46 21.34
CA ILE A 297 -23.45 3.68 21.56
C ILE A 297 -23.78 5.10 21.12
N VAL A 298 -24.70 5.23 20.18
CA VAL A 298 -25.27 6.50 19.72
C VAL A 298 -26.62 6.65 20.38
N GLU A 299 -26.84 7.75 21.13
CA GLU A 299 -28.07 7.99 21.86
C GLU A 299 -29.29 8.18 20.94
N ALA A 300 -30.49 7.85 21.43
CA ALA A 300 -31.74 7.91 20.68
C ALA A 300 -32.12 9.32 20.18
N GLY A 301 -31.52 10.38 20.73
CA GLY A 301 -31.74 11.77 20.30
C GLY A 301 -31.10 12.13 18.96
N ALA A 302 -30.30 11.24 18.37
CA ALA A 302 -29.72 11.47 17.04
C ALA A 302 -30.78 11.47 15.94
N SER A 303 -30.71 12.43 15.01
CA SER A 303 -31.60 12.47 13.84
C SER A 303 -31.51 11.19 13.03
N THR A 304 -32.66 10.58 12.73
CA THR A 304 -32.70 9.36 11.88
C THR A 304 -32.06 9.57 10.53
N THR A 305 -32.31 10.70 9.87
CA THR A 305 -31.69 11.06 8.59
C THR A 305 -30.18 11.12 8.68
N LEU A 306 -29.63 11.70 9.76
CA LEU A 306 -28.18 11.77 9.98
C LEU A 306 -27.57 10.37 10.18
N VAL A 307 -28.26 9.51 10.94
CA VAL A 307 -27.83 8.13 11.19
C VAL A 307 -27.82 7.33 9.88
N GLU A 308 -28.90 7.42 9.09
CA GLU A 308 -29.00 6.74 7.78
C GLU A 308 -27.94 7.23 6.79
N GLU A 309 -27.71 8.54 6.74
CA GLU A 309 -26.66 9.10 5.87
C GLU A 309 -25.27 8.63 6.32
N THR A 310 -25.00 8.63 7.62
CA THR A 310 -23.72 8.14 8.17
C THR A 310 -23.52 6.66 7.88
N ALA A 311 -24.55 5.82 8.04
CA ALA A 311 -24.52 4.41 7.71
C ALA A 311 -24.22 4.20 6.22
N ARG A 312 -24.90 4.92 5.32
CA ARG A 312 -24.69 4.87 3.88
C ARG A 312 -23.28 5.30 3.49
N GLN A 313 -22.73 6.35 4.13
CA GLN A 313 -21.41 6.90 3.81
C GLN A 313 -20.27 6.01 4.29
N THR A 314 -20.45 5.33 5.43
CA THR A 314 -19.40 4.55 6.08
C THR A 314 -19.52 3.04 5.87
N GLY A 315 -20.70 2.55 5.49
CA GLY A 315 -20.98 1.12 5.40
C GLY A 315 -21.23 0.44 6.76
N VAL A 316 -21.16 1.19 7.87
CA VAL A 316 -21.34 0.67 9.23
C VAL A 316 -22.81 0.46 9.52
N ASN A 317 -23.15 -0.71 10.10
CA ASN A 317 -24.50 -0.98 10.57
C ASN A 317 -24.76 -0.28 11.91
N PHE A 318 -25.92 0.34 12.03
CA PHE A 318 -26.45 0.90 13.26
C PHE A 318 -27.51 -0.06 13.80
N VAL A 319 -27.11 -0.87 14.78
CA VAL A 319 -27.96 -1.92 15.36
C VAL A 319 -28.80 -1.36 16.50
N ALA A 320 -30.07 -1.76 16.59
CA ALA A 320 -30.99 -1.31 17.61
C ALA A 320 -30.45 -1.55 19.03
N LEU A 321 -30.44 -0.51 19.86
CA LEU A 321 -30.26 -0.60 21.29
C LEU A 321 -31.61 -0.33 21.97
N ASN A 322 -32.13 -1.30 22.70
CA ASN A 322 -33.47 -1.23 23.32
C ASN A 322 -33.45 -0.95 24.85
N THR A 323 -32.30 -1.10 25.48
CA THR A 323 -32.11 -0.91 26.92
C THR A 323 -31.00 0.08 27.20
N THR A 324 -31.24 1.01 28.11
CA THR A 324 -30.26 2.00 28.58
C THR A 324 -29.57 1.50 29.84
N GLY A 325 -28.51 0.73 29.73
CA GLY A 325 -27.53 0.56 30.82
C GLY A 325 -26.57 1.76 30.82
N THR A 326 -26.33 2.39 31.95
CA THR A 326 -25.40 3.53 32.07
C THR A 326 -24.03 3.13 32.60
N GLU A 327 -23.87 1.94 33.12
CA GLU A 327 -22.66 1.44 33.73
C GLU A 327 -21.68 0.91 32.67
N GLY A 328 -20.40 1.07 32.94
CA GLY A 328 -19.33 0.51 32.10
C GLY A 328 -19.12 1.17 30.72
N ARG A 329 -19.46 2.48 30.60
CA ARG A 329 -19.21 3.26 29.37
C ARG A 329 -18.82 4.70 29.70
N HIS A 330 -18.13 5.36 28.77
CA HIS A 330 -17.80 6.78 28.89
C HIS A 330 -18.22 7.57 27.65
N LEU A 331 -18.50 8.86 27.85
CA LEU A 331 -18.81 9.77 26.75
C LEU A 331 -17.55 10.05 25.92
N VAL A 332 -17.65 9.82 24.61
CA VAL A 332 -16.57 10.13 23.66
C VAL A 332 -16.53 11.64 23.42
N LYS A 333 -15.37 12.21 23.55
CA LYS A 333 -15.13 13.63 23.26
C LYS A 333 -14.34 13.78 21.98
N ARG A 334 -14.68 14.80 21.19
CA ARG A 334 -13.89 15.15 20.02
C ARG A 334 -12.52 15.65 20.47
N HIS A 335 -11.49 14.98 20.03
CA HIS A 335 -10.12 15.42 20.24
C HIS A 335 -9.68 16.40 19.15
N ARG A 336 -8.84 17.33 19.54
CA ARG A 336 -8.08 18.18 18.62
C ARG A 336 -6.62 17.75 18.70
N ILE A 337 -6.06 17.37 17.56
CA ILE A 337 -4.66 16.98 17.45
C ILE A 337 -3.91 18.22 17.00
N GLY A 338 -2.94 18.66 17.80
CA GLY A 338 -1.98 19.67 17.41
C GLY A 338 -0.79 18.99 16.72
N MET A 339 -0.50 19.38 15.49
CA MET A 339 0.65 18.88 14.75
C MET A 339 1.76 19.93 14.80
N TYR A 340 2.94 19.53 15.30
CA TYR A 340 4.12 20.37 15.30
C TYR A 340 4.95 20.05 14.05
N GLN A 341 4.96 20.99 13.11
CA GLN A 341 5.81 20.89 11.93
C GLN A 341 7.15 21.57 12.20
N ARG A 342 8.24 20.82 12.10
CA ARG A 342 9.58 21.36 12.22
C ARG A 342 9.95 22.15 10.96
N TYR A 343 10.66 23.25 11.13
CA TYR A 343 11.19 24.02 9.99
C TYR A 343 12.26 23.23 9.22
N TYR A 344 13.07 22.44 9.93
CA TYR A 344 14.16 21.65 9.36
C TYR A 344 14.22 20.25 9.94
N GLY A 345 14.46 19.28 9.07
CA GLY A 345 14.36 17.87 9.44
C GLY A 345 12.90 17.44 9.53
N GLY A 346 12.68 16.19 9.79
CA GLY A 346 11.37 15.58 9.82
C GLY A 346 11.51 14.13 9.41
N ASN A 347 10.41 13.40 9.48
CA ASN A 347 10.31 12.04 8.99
C ASN A 347 9.22 11.94 7.90
N MET A 348 9.05 10.77 7.33
CA MET A 348 8.04 10.57 6.31
C MET A 348 6.61 10.78 6.83
N ASP A 349 6.34 10.50 8.11
CA ASP A 349 5.03 10.67 8.71
C ASP A 349 4.61 12.15 8.74
N GLU A 350 5.55 13.06 8.96
CA GLU A 350 5.31 14.51 8.86
C GLU A 350 4.94 14.96 7.44
N GLY A 351 5.47 14.30 6.43
CA GLY A 351 5.15 14.57 5.02
C GLY A 351 3.79 14.05 4.57
N TRP A 352 3.26 13.03 5.26
CA TRP A 352 1.97 12.42 4.92
C TRP A 352 0.80 12.97 5.73
N THR A 353 1.03 13.68 6.80
CA THR A 353 0.01 14.29 7.67
C THR A 353 -0.24 15.72 7.34
#